data_706fbf3b56606a80f2feaab50c906a87
#
_entry.id   706fbf3b56606a80f2feaab50c906a87
#
_cell.length_a   1.000
_cell.length_b   1.000
_cell.length_c   1.000
_cell.angle_alpha   90.00
_cell.angle_beta   90.00
_cell.angle_gamma   90.00
#
_symmetry.space_group_name_H-M   'P 1'
#
loop_
_entity.id
_entity.type
_entity.pdbx_description
1 polymer ?
#
loop_
_entity_poly.entity_id
_entity_poly.type
_entity_poly.pdbx_seq_one_letter_code
_entity_poly.pdbx_strand_id
1 'polypeptide(L)'
;MFTFSHIAQSVGQRIRIEGFVRAVRIQSKMAFVVLYSGLHSVQAVCRGEAKEAVRPFSTHSYVALTAEVVASAQAPGGIELVVREAAEVELISKAALWPIAPESEIGAKLEWPVARFRERKETLTQIAQSQLEFQMIAFLQAQ
;
A
#
# COMPACT_ATOMS: atom_id res chain seq x y z
N MET A 1 -11.11 0.31 12.05
CA MET A 1 -10.08 0.48 11.01
C MET A 1 -9.92 -0.85 10.29
N PHE A 2 -10.20 -0.90 9.00
CA PHE A 2 -10.07 -2.14 8.22
C PHE A 2 -8.61 -2.48 7.98
N THR A 3 -8.23 -3.73 8.23
CA THR A 3 -6.86 -4.20 8.01
C THR A 3 -6.77 -4.82 6.61
N PHE A 4 -5.72 -4.54 5.87
CA PHE A 4 -5.51 -5.05 4.50
C PHE A 4 -5.60 -6.59 4.39
N SER A 5 -5.26 -7.31 5.45
CA SER A 5 -5.34 -8.78 5.52
C SER A 5 -6.78 -9.34 5.45
N HIS A 6 -7.78 -8.53 5.75
CA HIS A 6 -9.18 -8.97 5.81
C HIS A 6 -10.05 -8.42 4.68
N ILE A 7 -9.50 -7.65 3.75
CA ILE A 7 -10.27 -7.02 2.66
C ILE A 7 -11.00 -8.06 1.81
N ALA A 8 -10.37 -9.21 1.55
CA ALA A 8 -10.98 -10.27 0.75
C ALA A 8 -12.28 -10.85 1.35
N GLN A 9 -12.44 -10.74 2.67
CA GLN A 9 -13.66 -11.19 3.38
C GLN A 9 -14.80 -10.17 3.28
N SER A 10 -14.54 -8.98 2.74
CA SER A 10 -15.48 -7.87 2.66
C SER A 10 -16.02 -7.64 1.25
N VAL A 11 -15.91 -8.63 0.36
CA VAL A 11 -16.47 -8.53 -1.00
C VAL A 11 -17.97 -8.23 -0.94
N GLY A 12 -18.41 -7.24 -1.71
CA GLY A 12 -19.77 -6.72 -1.71
C GLY A 12 -20.08 -5.68 -0.61
N GLN A 13 -19.10 -5.37 0.23
CA GLN A 13 -19.26 -4.36 1.28
C GLN A 13 -18.60 -3.05 0.89
N ARG A 14 -19.09 -1.95 1.45
CA ARG A 14 -18.47 -0.64 1.38
C ARG A 14 -17.62 -0.42 2.64
N ILE A 15 -16.34 -0.20 2.46
CA ILE A 15 -15.38 -0.05 3.56
C ILE A 15 -14.61 1.26 3.44
N ARG A 16 -14.15 1.80 4.58
CA ARG A 16 -13.13 2.83 4.63
C ARG A 16 -11.78 2.18 4.92
N ILE A 17 -10.82 2.40 4.05
CA ILE A 17 -9.46 1.89 4.17
C ILE A 17 -8.46 3.01 4.10
N GLU A 18 -7.42 2.94 4.94
CA GLU A 18 -6.32 3.89 4.97
C GLU A 18 -5.01 3.19 4.65
N GLY A 19 -4.15 3.85 3.91
CA GLY A 19 -2.87 3.27 3.54
C GLY A 19 -1.96 4.24 2.79
N PHE A 20 -0.76 3.79 2.52
CA PHE A 20 0.20 4.52 1.72
C PHE A 20 -0.01 4.25 0.24
N VAL A 21 0.15 5.28 -0.57
CA VAL A 21 0.13 5.16 -2.03
C VAL A 21 1.44 4.54 -2.51
N ARG A 22 1.35 3.44 -3.25
CA ARG A 22 2.49 2.83 -3.94
C ARG A 22 2.64 3.34 -5.36
N ALA A 23 1.52 3.47 -6.06
CA ALA A 23 1.49 3.94 -7.45
C ALA A 23 0.14 4.56 -7.78
N VAL A 24 0.14 5.54 -8.66
CA VAL A 24 -1.05 6.11 -9.28
C VAL A 24 -0.86 6.06 -10.80
N ARG A 25 -1.87 5.55 -11.49
CA ARG A 25 -1.91 5.54 -12.97
C ARG A 25 -3.21 6.16 -13.43
N ILE A 26 -3.14 7.29 -14.09
CA ILE A 26 -4.32 8.00 -14.60
C ILE A 26 -4.51 7.65 -16.08
N GLN A 27 -5.66 7.12 -16.42
CA GLN A 27 -6.09 6.81 -17.78
C GLN A 27 -7.25 7.73 -18.20
N SER A 28 -7.69 7.62 -19.46
CA SER A 28 -8.74 8.49 -20.00
C SER A 28 -10.05 8.43 -19.20
N LYS A 29 -10.50 7.25 -18.80
CA LYS A 29 -11.80 7.04 -18.14
C LYS A 29 -11.71 6.71 -16.64
N MET A 30 -10.53 6.35 -16.12
CA MET A 30 -10.36 5.90 -14.76
C MET A 30 -8.93 6.16 -14.27
N ALA A 31 -8.73 6.10 -12.96
CA ALA A 31 -7.41 6.06 -12.36
C ALA A 31 -7.27 4.80 -11.51
N PHE A 32 -6.07 4.24 -11.50
CA PHE A 32 -5.70 3.13 -10.64
C PHE A 32 -4.80 3.65 -9.54
N VAL A 33 -5.14 3.36 -8.30
CA VAL A 33 -4.36 3.69 -7.12
C VAL A 33 -4.02 2.38 -6.42
N VAL A 34 -2.74 2.10 -6.27
CA VAL A 34 -2.29 0.95 -5.48
C VAL A 34 -1.97 1.44 -4.09
N LEU A 35 -2.74 0.99 -3.11
CA LEU A 35 -2.50 1.23 -1.69
C LEU A 35 -1.70 0.09 -1.08
N TYR A 36 -0.91 0.40 -0.05
CA TYR A 36 -0.22 -0.62 0.73
C TYR A 36 -0.18 -0.27 2.23
N SER A 37 -0.11 -1.33 3.03
CA SER A 37 0.17 -1.26 4.47
C SER A 37 1.00 -2.50 4.84
N GLY A 38 2.22 -2.29 5.30
CA GLY A 38 3.19 -3.36 5.48
C GLY A 38 3.45 -4.13 4.18
N LEU A 39 3.23 -5.43 4.19
CA LEU A 39 3.43 -6.32 3.03
C LEU A 39 2.19 -6.45 2.13
N HIS A 40 1.03 -6.01 2.62
CA HIS A 40 -0.23 -6.13 1.90
C HIS A 40 -0.46 -4.94 0.98
N SER A 41 -1.04 -5.19 -0.17
CA SER A 41 -1.45 -4.15 -1.11
C SER A 41 -2.78 -4.48 -1.75
N VAL A 42 -3.52 -3.44 -2.13
CA VAL A 42 -4.79 -3.55 -2.86
C VAL A 42 -4.85 -2.48 -3.93
N GLN A 43 -5.47 -2.80 -5.05
CA GLN A 43 -5.73 -1.87 -6.14
C GLN A 43 -7.10 -1.22 -5.96
N ALA A 44 -7.14 0.11 -6.06
CA ALA A 44 -8.38 0.87 -6.16
C ALA A 44 -8.56 1.38 -7.59
N VAL A 45 -9.78 1.29 -8.10
CA VAL A 45 -10.22 1.82 -9.39
C VAL A 45 -11.12 3.03 -9.13
N CYS A 46 -10.60 4.20 -9.43
CA CYS A 46 -11.28 5.47 -9.24
C CYS A 46 -11.91 5.92 -10.56
N ARG A 47 -13.23 6.13 -10.56
CA ARG A 47 -14.00 6.54 -11.74
C ARG A 47 -14.74 7.85 -11.47
N GLY A 48 -15.22 8.50 -12.51
CA GLY A 48 -15.97 9.75 -12.38
C GLY A 48 -15.17 10.83 -11.64
N GLU A 49 -15.77 11.43 -10.63
CA GLU A 49 -15.16 12.49 -9.83
C GLU A 49 -13.98 12.01 -8.99
N ALA A 50 -14.01 10.78 -8.51
CA ALA A 50 -12.92 10.18 -7.77
C ALA A 50 -11.61 10.13 -8.58
N LYS A 51 -11.68 9.98 -9.90
CA LYS A 51 -10.52 10.02 -10.79
C LYS A 51 -9.75 11.35 -10.68
N GLU A 52 -10.47 12.46 -10.64
CA GLU A 52 -9.85 13.79 -10.53
C GLU A 52 -9.33 14.03 -9.08
N ALA A 53 -10.07 13.54 -8.09
CA ALA A 53 -9.70 13.68 -6.68
C ALA A 53 -8.38 12.97 -6.32
N VAL A 54 -7.99 11.91 -7.04
CA VAL A 54 -6.71 11.21 -6.80
C VAL A 54 -5.50 11.82 -7.51
N ARG A 55 -5.69 12.84 -8.36
CA ARG A 55 -4.56 13.51 -9.06
C ARG A 55 -3.48 14.07 -8.14
N PRO A 56 -3.79 14.62 -6.95
CA PRO A 56 -2.77 15.12 -6.04
C PRO A 56 -1.93 14.04 -5.36
N PHE A 57 -2.32 12.76 -5.48
CA PHE A 57 -1.64 11.67 -4.83
C PHE A 57 -0.24 11.46 -5.43
N SER A 58 0.73 11.33 -4.56
CA SER A 58 2.10 10.95 -4.90
C SER A 58 2.48 9.66 -4.17
N THR A 59 3.47 8.95 -4.68
CA THR A 59 4.02 7.77 -4.01
C THR A 59 4.38 8.08 -2.56
N HIS A 60 4.01 7.18 -1.65
CA HIS A 60 4.16 7.30 -0.20
C HIS A 60 3.26 8.34 0.49
N SER A 61 2.37 9.05 -0.21
CA SER A 61 1.30 9.80 0.44
C SER A 61 0.42 8.87 1.26
N TYR A 62 -0.07 9.34 2.40
CA TYR A 62 -1.02 8.60 3.23
C TYR A 62 -2.43 9.09 2.93
N VAL A 63 -3.31 8.19 2.58
CA VAL A 63 -4.65 8.50 2.07
C VAL A 63 -5.70 7.58 2.69
N ALA A 64 -6.94 8.02 2.69
CA ALA A 64 -8.09 7.19 2.98
C ALA A 64 -9.01 7.11 1.76
N LEU A 65 -9.55 5.94 1.50
CA LEU A 65 -10.57 5.70 0.48
C LEU A 65 -11.78 5.03 1.12
N THR A 66 -12.98 5.52 0.81
CA THR A 66 -14.23 4.81 1.05
C THR A 66 -14.62 4.13 -0.25
N ALA A 67 -14.68 2.80 -0.27
CA ALA A 67 -14.78 2.04 -1.49
C ALA A 67 -15.66 0.81 -1.34
N GLU A 68 -16.26 0.37 -2.43
CA GLU A 68 -16.90 -0.93 -2.55
C GLU A 68 -15.84 -1.99 -2.88
N VAL A 69 -15.81 -3.09 -2.14
CA VAL A 69 -14.91 -4.22 -2.40
C VAL A 69 -15.54 -5.13 -3.42
N VAL A 70 -14.88 -5.32 -4.56
CA VAL A 70 -15.39 -6.12 -5.68
C VAL A 70 -14.41 -7.24 -6.02
N ALA A 71 -14.94 -8.43 -6.27
CA ALA A 71 -14.14 -9.53 -6.82
C ALA A 71 -13.72 -9.19 -8.26
N SER A 72 -12.44 -9.32 -8.58
CA SER A 72 -11.89 -9.01 -9.89
C SER A 72 -10.75 -9.96 -10.23
N ALA A 73 -10.97 -10.84 -11.21
CA ALA A 73 -9.95 -11.78 -11.66
C ALA A 73 -8.73 -11.09 -12.31
N GLN A 74 -8.88 -9.84 -12.71
CA GLN A 74 -7.81 -9.05 -13.33
C GLN A 74 -6.97 -8.28 -12.31
N ALA A 75 -7.51 -8.10 -11.08
CA ALA A 75 -6.80 -7.38 -10.03
C ALA A 75 -5.79 -8.27 -9.31
N PRO A 76 -4.62 -7.74 -8.93
CA PRO A 76 -3.69 -8.44 -8.06
C PRO A 76 -4.39 -8.85 -6.75
N GLY A 77 -4.37 -10.15 -6.43
CA GLY A 77 -5.05 -10.66 -5.24
C GLY A 77 -6.54 -10.96 -5.40
N GLY A 78 -7.09 -10.89 -6.62
CA GLY A 78 -8.47 -11.30 -6.92
C GLY A 78 -9.56 -10.33 -6.48
N ILE A 79 -9.20 -9.16 -5.94
CA ILE A 79 -10.11 -8.12 -5.46
C ILE A 79 -9.65 -6.73 -5.87
N GLU A 80 -10.59 -5.83 -6.03
CA GLU A 80 -10.33 -4.41 -6.22
C GLU A 80 -11.30 -3.54 -5.42
N LEU A 81 -10.90 -2.33 -5.16
CA LEU A 81 -11.71 -1.31 -4.51
C LEU A 81 -12.28 -0.38 -5.58
N VAL A 82 -13.58 -0.17 -5.60
CA VAL A 82 -14.24 0.74 -6.56
C VAL A 82 -14.65 2.01 -5.84
N VAL A 83 -14.12 3.15 -6.33
CA VAL A 83 -14.37 4.51 -5.82
C VAL A 83 -14.98 5.34 -6.95
N ARG A 84 -16.09 6.04 -6.70
CA ARG A 84 -16.81 6.80 -7.74
C ARG A 84 -16.89 8.29 -7.48
N GLU A 85 -17.01 8.68 -6.21
CA GLU A 85 -17.26 10.06 -5.80
C GLU A 85 -16.01 10.71 -5.22
N ALA A 86 -15.84 12.00 -5.43
CA ALA A 86 -14.72 12.76 -4.87
C ALA A 86 -14.71 12.76 -3.35
N ALA A 87 -15.90 12.78 -2.71
CA ALA A 87 -16.05 12.73 -1.26
C ALA A 87 -15.57 11.42 -0.61
N GLU A 88 -15.39 10.36 -1.41
CA GLU A 88 -14.84 9.06 -0.98
C GLU A 88 -13.30 9.06 -0.90
N VAL A 89 -12.66 10.14 -1.36
CA VAL A 89 -11.21 10.25 -1.50
C VAL A 89 -10.69 11.31 -0.53
N GLU A 90 -9.78 10.93 0.34
CA GLU A 90 -9.16 11.83 1.31
C GLU A 90 -7.63 11.72 1.26
N LEU A 91 -6.96 12.85 1.03
CA LEU A 91 -5.51 12.97 1.17
C LEU A 91 -5.18 13.41 2.60
N ILE A 92 -4.82 12.45 3.45
CA ILE A 92 -4.51 12.72 4.87
C ILE A 92 -3.14 13.40 4.99
N SER A 93 -2.13 12.88 4.29
CA SER A 93 -0.79 13.45 4.31
C SER A 93 -0.12 13.25 2.95
N LYS A 94 0.28 14.36 2.34
CA LYS A 94 1.06 14.34 1.10
C LYS A 94 2.51 13.99 1.41
N ALA A 95 3.06 13.03 0.67
CA ALA A 95 4.49 12.72 0.79
C ALA A 95 5.33 13.90 0.27
N ALA A 96 6.40 14.20 1.01
CA ALA A 96 7.50 14.99 0.47
C ALA A 96 8.23 14.23 -0.65
N LEU A 97 9.19 14.90 -1.29
CA LEU A 97 10.06 14.23 -2.26
C LEU A 97 10.71 13.01 -1.59
N TRP A 98 10.51 11.82 -2.20
CA TRP A 98 11.07 10.60 -1.64
C TRP A 98 12.60 10.60 -1.83
N PRO A 99 13.38 10.41 -0.76
CA PRO A 99 14.84 10.66 -0.80
C PRO A 99 15.64 9.57 -1.49
N ILE A 100 15.04 8.40 -1.70
CA ILE A 100 15.70 7.24 -2.33
C ILE A 100 14.89 6.71 -3.49
N ALA A 101 15.58 6.32 -4.57
CA ALA A 101 14.97 5.59 -5.69
C ALA A 101 15.28 4.08 -5.56
N PRO A 102 14.53 3.19 -6.23
CA PRO A 102 14.80 1.75 -6.20
C PRO A 102 16.24 1.39 -6.60
N GLU A 103 16.79 2.14 -7.55
CA GLU A 103 18.15 2.01 -8.08
C GLU A 103 19.22 2.72 -7.25
N SER A 104 18.86 3.44 -6.18
CA SER A 104 19.83 4.14 -5.34
C SER A 104 20.86 3.19 -4.76
N GLU A 105 22.11 3.64 -4.71
CA GLU A 105 23.21 2.91 -4.09
C GLU A 105 22.96 2.67 -2.60
N ILE A 106 23.60 1.63 -2.06
CA ILE A 106 23.39 1.22 -0.68
C ILE A 106 23.77 2.31 0.33
N GLY A 107 24.78 3.13 0.02
CA GLY A 107 25.18 4.28 0.84
C GLY A 107 24.03 5.27 1.03
N ALA A 108 23.41 5.71 -0.06
CA ALA A 108 22.25 6.59 -0.01
C ALA A 108 21.07 5.98 0.75
N LYS A 109 20.85 4.66 0.61
CA LYS A 109 19.79 3.95 1.34
C LYS A 109 20.05 3.87 2.85
N LEU A 110 21.32 3.81 3.27
CA LEU A 110 21.69 3.77 4.68
C LEU A 110 21.53 5.13 5.37
N GLU A 111 21.65 6.24 4.63
CA GLU A 111 21.38 7.59 5.15
C GLU A 111 19.89 7.80 5.48
N TRP A 112 19.00 7.04 4.85
CA TRP A 112 17.55 7.16 5.01
C TRP A 112 16.89 5.85 5.48
N PRO A 113 17.17 5.38 6.70
CA PRO A 113 16.72 4.07 7.18
C PRO A 113 15.21 3.92 7.17
N VAL A 114 14.45 4.96 7.55
CA VAL A 114 12.98 4.92 7.56
C VAL A 114 12.43 4.76 6.14
N ALA A 115 13.01 5.46 5.15
CA ALA A 115 12.61 5.34 3.76
C ALA A 115 12.95 3.96 3.20
N ARG A 116 14.14 3.46 3.50
CA ARG A 116 14.61 2.14 3.11
C ARG A 116 13.67 1.02 3.59
N PHE A 117 13.24 1.06 4.85
CA PHE A 117 12.34 0.03 5.41
C PHE A 117 10.91 0.07 4.84
N ARG A 118 10.54 1.08 4.06
CA ARG A 118 9.30 1.08 3.28
C ARG A 118 9.43 0.38 1.93
N GLU A 119 10.65 0.06 1.48
CA GLU A 119 10.85 -0.79 0.32
C GLU A 119 10.50 -2.25 0.66
N ARG A 120 9.65 -2.88 -0.18
CA ARG A 120 9.16 -4.24 0.08
C ARG A 120 10.29 -5.26 0.29
N LYS A 121 11.35 -5.16 -0.51
CA LYS A 121 12.52 -6.06 -0.41
C LYS A 121 13.19 -5.95 0.96
N GLU A 122 13.44 -4.74 1.42
CA GLU A 122 14.09 -4.49 2.71
C GLU A 122 13.20 -4.95 3.87
N THR A 123 11.90 -4.66 3.81
CA THR A 123 10.93 -5.14 4.81
C THR A 123 10.92 -6.66 4.90
N LEU A 124 10.87 -7.36 3.76
CA LEU A 124 10.91 -8.83 3.72
C LEU A 124 12.21 -9.39 4.30
N THR A 125 13.36 -8.78 3.97
CA THR A 125 14.66 -9.17 4.50
C THR A 125 14.70 -9.05 6.02
N GLN A 126 14.21 -7.95 6.58
CA GLN A 126 14.15 -7.74 8.03
C GLN A 126 13.25 -8.75 8.74
N ILE A 127 12.09 -9.05 8.16
CA ILE A 127 11.17 -10.05 8.72
C ILE A 127 11.84 -11.44 8.71
N ALA A 128 12.48 -11.82 7.61
CA ALA A 128 13.17 -13.10 7.50
C ALA A 128 14.32 -13.22 8.51
N GLN A 129 15.12 -12.15 8.67
CA GLN A 129 16.19 -12.11 9.68
C GLN A 129 15.65 -12.26 11.10
N SER A 130 14.62 -11.48 11.46
CA SER A 130 14.01 -11.56 12.79
C SER A 130 13.43 -12.94 13.09
N GLN A 131 12.81 -13.59 12.12
CA GLN A 131 12.29 -14.95 12.29
C GLN A 131 13.41 -15.96 12.49
N LEU A 132 14.50 -15.86 11.73
CA LEU A 132 15.66 -16.72 11.87
C LEU A 132 16.30 -16.56 13.24
N GLU A 133 16.54 -15.33 13.69
CA GLU A 133 17.10 -15.03 15.02
C GLU A 133 16.23 -15.60 16.13
N PHE A 134 14.90 -15.42 16.03
CA PHE A 134 13.96 -15.96 17.00
C PHE A 134 14.03 -17.50 17.08
N GLN A 135 14.08 -18.18 15.94
CA GLN A 135 14.20 -19.64 15.90
C GLN A 135 15.55 -20.13 16.46
N MET A 136 16.64 -19.41 16.15
CA MET A 136 17.96 -19.74 16.73
C MET A 136 17.96 -19.61 18.25
N ILE A 137 17.40 -18.53 18.79
CA ILE A 137 17.29 -18.32 20.25
C ILE A 137 16.44 -19.42 20.88
N ALA A 138 15.28 -19.73 20.30
CA ALA A 138 14.41 -20.79 20.80
C ALA A 138 15.10 -22.17 20.79
N PHE A 139 15.87 -22.48 19.75
CA PHE A 139 16.66 -23.72 19.69
C PHE A 139 17.72 -23.76 20.75
N LEU A 140 18.46 -22.69 20.97
CA LEU A 140 19.51 -22.63 22.02
C LEU A 140 18.96 -22.73 23.44
N GLN A 141 17.76 -22.24 23.68
CA GLN A 141 17.10 -22.32 24.99
C GLN A 141 16.51 -23.71 25.27
N ALA A 142 16.31 -24.53 24.24
CA ALA A 142 15.76 -25.87 24.35
C ALA A 142 16.85 -26.97 24.63
N GLN A 143 18.15 -26.59 24.63
CA GLN A 143 19.27 -27.48 24.97
C GLN A 143 19.53 -27.51 26.47
#